data_eb065a80b21039befa9dd58d77fc7925
#
_entry.id   eb065a80b21039befa9dd58d77fc7925
#
_cell.length_a   1.000
_cell.length_b   1.000
_cell.length_c   1.000
_cell.angle_alpha   90.00
_cell.angle_beta   90.00
_cell.angle_gamma   90.00
#
_symmetry.space_group_name_H-M   'P 1'
#
loop_
_entity.id
_entity.type
_entity.pdbx_description
1 polymer ?
#
loop_
_entity_poly.entity_id
_entity_poly.type
_entity_poly.pdbx_seq_one_letter_code
_entity_poly.pdbx_strand_id
1 'polypeptide(L)'
;MVEYRIDRHSGVATYVQIVQQTKQALRLGMLRPGDKLPTAREVVEATAINPNTVLKAYRELERDGLVEARRGLGTFVRRGLSTAPADSPLRTELDEWADRAREAGLDRDDVSALFTAVLDEHFTAGRGQAEAHSQPGADRTGGTDRTGQTGRTGSTPHREHSQGDAS
;
A
#
# COMPACT_ATOMS: atom_id res chain seq x y z
N MET A 1 6.12 1.93 23.42
CA MET A 1 7.30 1.83 22.53
C MET A 1 7.07 0.63 21.62
N VAL A 2 7.25 0.73 20.32
CA VAL A 2 7.04 -0.38 19.38
C VAL A 2 8.27 -1.28 19.38
N GLU A 3 8.07 -2.56 19.60
CA GLU A 3 9.08 -3.62 19.43
C GLU A 3 8.83 -4.34 18.11
N TYR A 4 9.86 -4.42 17.27
CA TYR A 4 9.77 -5.13 16.00
C TYR A 4 10.14 -6.60 16.16
N ARG A 5 9.32 -7.48 15.61
CA ARG A 5 9.58 -8.93 15.55
C ARG A 5 9.86 -9.31 14.11
N ILE A 6 11.07 -9.79 13.86
CA ILE A 6 11.51 -10.14 12.51
C ILE A 6 11.49 -11.65 12.33
N ASP A 7 10.64 -12.10 11.43
CA ASP A 7 10.62 -13.48 10.97
C ASP A 7 11.44 -13.60 9.68
N ARG A 8 12.59 -14.26 9.79
CA ARG A 8 13.52 -14.47 8.68
C ARG A 8 13.06 -15.57 7.71
N HIS A 9 12.09 -16.38 8.11
CA HIS A 9 11.57 -17.52 7.34
C HIS A 9 10.25 -17.20 6.64
N SER A 10 9.65 -16.05 6.89
CA SER A 10 8.35 -15.67 6.33
C SER A 10 8.33 -15.41 4.82
N GLY A 11 9.50 -15.39 4.15
CA GLY A 11 9.59 -14.98 2.74
C GLY A 11 9.33 -13.49 2.47
N VAL A 12 8.92 -12.72 3.49
CA VAL A 12 8.66 -11.28 3.40
C VAL A 12 9.94 -10.51 3.69
N ALA A 13 10.32 -9.58 2.82
CA ALA A 13 11.50 -8.76 3.02
C ALA A 13 11.46 -8.04 4.37
N THR A 14 12.56 -8.05 5.10
CA THR A 14 12.66 -7.53 6.49
C THR A 14 12.19 -6.08 6.61
N TYR A 15 12.52 -5.21 5.67
CA TYR A 15 12.06 -3.82 5.72
C TYR A 15 10.53 -3.71 5.59
N VAL A 16 9.91 -4.60 4.79
CA VAL A 16 8.45 -4.66 4.64
C VAL A 16 7.80 -5.07 5.94
N GLN A 17 8.38 -6.03 6.67
CA GLN A 17 7.88 -6.45 7.99
C GLN A 17 7.86 -5.28 8.98
N ILE A 18 8.92 -4.45 9.01
CA ILE A 18 8.97 -3.24 9.85
C ILE A 18 7.87 -2.26 9.45
N VAL A 19 7.71 -2.00 8.14
CA VAL A 19 6.65 -1.11 7.63
C VAL A 19 5.26 -1.60 8.03
N GLN A 20 4.98 -2.90 7.84
CA GLN A 20 3.69 -3.49 8.17
C GLN A 20 3.40 -3.42 9.67
N GLN A 21 4.38 -3.76 10.53
CA GLN A 21 4.21 -3.69 11.98
C GLN A 21 4.01 -2.26 12.47
N THR A 22 4.71 -1.28 11.88
CA THR A 22 4.49 0.13 12.20
C THR A 22 3.08 0.57 11.78
N LYS A 23 2.64 0.22 10.56
CA LYS A 23 1.27 0.52 10.09
C LYS A 23 0.22 -0.15 10.97
N GLN A 24 0.45 -1.37 11.42
CA GLN A 24 -0.44 -2.06 12.34
C GLN A 24 -0.52 -1.37 13.70
N ALA A 25 0.63 -0.98 14.27
CA ALA A 25 0.66 -0.22 15.53
C ALA A 25 -0.07 1.13 15.44
N LEU A 26 0.04 1.81 14.29
CA LEU A 26 -0.71 3.03 14.00
C LEU A 26 -2.23 2.79 13.89
N ARG A 27 -2.64 1.68 13.26
CA ARG A 27 -4.05 1.30 13.15
C ARG A 27 -4.67 0.94 14.49
N LEU A 28 -3.91 0.24 15.33
CA LEU A 28 -4.35 -0.18 16.66
C LEU A 28 -4.26 0.96 17.71
N GLY A 29 -3.80 2.17 17.32
CA GLY A 29 -3.63 3.28 18.24
C GLY A 29 -2.50 3.10 19.26
N MET A 30 -1.66 2.06 19.09
CA MET A 30 -0.46 1.82 19.90
C MET A 30 0.62 2.86 19.63
N LEU A 31 0.62 3.44 18.42
CA LEU A 31 1.39 4.60 18.03
C LEU A 31 0.44 5.75 17.70
N ARG A 32 0.72 6.91 18.27
CA ARG A 32 -0.07 8.14 18.09
C ARG A 32 0.76 9.23 17.42
N PRO A 33 0.12 10.20 16.77
CA PRO A 33 0.83 11.37 16.26
C PRO A 33 1.66 12.04 17.36
N GLY A 34 2.93 12.31 17.06
CA GLY A 34 3.91 12.84 18.00
C GLY A 34 4.78 11.80 18.69
N ASP A 35 4.41 10.53 18.66
CA ASP A 35 5.23 9.46 19.23
C ASP A 35 6.54 9.29 18.43
N LYS A 36 7.60 9.01 19.16
CA LYS A 36 8.91 8.73 18.58
C LYS A 36 9.05 7.24 18.26
N LEU A 37 9.48 6.94 17.04
CA LEU A 37 9.89 5.59 16.67
C LEU A 37 11.27 5.26 17.28
N PRO A 38 11.56 3.97 17.53
CA PRO A 38 12.89 3.54 17.90
C PRO A 38 13.92 4.01 16.89
N THR A 39 15.11 4.36 17.35
CA THR A 39 16.21 4.68 16.43
C THR A 39 16.65 3.44 15.65
N ALA A 40 17.26 3.63 14.48
CA ALA A 40 17.78 2.50 13.71
C ALA A 40 18.77 1.65 14.54
N ARG A 41 19.52 2.28 15.43
CA ARG A 41 20.45 1.59 16.33
C ARG A 41 19.71 0.69 17.33
N GLU A 42 18.69 1.19 18.00
CA GLU A 42 17.87 0.42 18.96
C GLU A 42 17.21 -0.77 18.27
N VAL A 43 16.69 -0.59 17.04
CA VAL A 43 16.10 -1.69 16.27
C VAL A 43 17.14 -2.72 15.90
N VAL A 44 18.35 -2.32 15.48
CA VAL A 44 19.47 -3.23 15.18
C VAL A 44 19.88 -4.01 16.41
N GLU A 45 20.01 -3.35 17.56
CA GLU A 45 20.35 -4.00 18.83
C GLU A 45 19.31 -5.04 19.26
N ALA A 46 18.02 -4.75 19.03
CA ALA A 46 16.92 -5.65 19.39
C ALA A 46 16.72 -6.82 18.41
N THR A 47 16.99 -6.62 17.12
CA THR A 47 16.59 -7.57 16.05
C THR A 47 17.76 -8.18 15.28
N ALA A 48 18.98 -7.68 15.49
CA ALA A 48 20.19 -8.08 14.78
C ALA A 48 20.08 -8.00 13.24
N ILE A 49 19.39 -6.98 12.73
CA ILE A 49 19.26 -6.71 11.29
C ILE A 49 20.18 -5.56 10.85
N ASN A 50 20.37 -5.44 9.53
CA ASN A 50 21.20 -4.37 8.97
C ASN A 50 20.54 -2.99 9.21
N PRO A 51 21.27 -1.97 9.70
CA PRO A 51 20.74 -0.63 9.91
C PRO A 51 20.16 0.00 8.64
N ASN A 52 20.72 -0.29 7.47
CA ASN A 52 20.19 0.19 6.19
C ASN A 52 18.78 -0.36 5.90
N THR A 53 18.46 -1.54 6.39
CA THR A 53 17.13 -2.14 6.28
C THR A 53 16.11 -1.34 7.10
N VAL A 54 16.48 -0.93 8.31
CA VAL A 54 15.64 -0.07 9.16
C VAL A 54 15.44 1.29 8.50
N LEU A 55 16.52 1.91 8.03
CA LEU A 55 16.46 3.20 7.35
C LEU A 55 15.60 3.13 6.08
N LYS A 56 15.66 2.02 5.34
CA LYS A 56 14.79 1.81 4.17
C LYS A 56 13.32 1.77 4.58
N ALA A 57 12.98 1.05 5.65
CA ALA A 57 11.63 0.98 6.17
C ALA A 57 11.12 2.37 6.60
N TYR A 58 11.94 3.14 7.28
CA TYR A 58 11.55 4.48 7.76
C TYR A 58 11.37 5.47 6.61
N ARG A 59 12.20 5.40 5.56
CA ARG A 59 11.99 6.22 4.34
C ARG A 59 10.68 5.85 3.62
N GLU A 60 10.31 4.57 3.62
CA GLU A 60 9.04 4.11 3.08
C GLU A 60 7.86 4.73 3.85
N LEU A 61 7.89 4.64 5.19
CA LEU A 61 6.88 5.23 6.06
C LEU A 61 6.81 6.76 5.93
N GLU A 62 7.96 7.42 5.72
CA GLU A 62 8.04 8.86 5.50
C GLU A 62 7.45 9.25 4.14
N ARG A 63 7.74 8.49 3.08
CA ARG A 63 7.12 8.67 1.76
C ARG A 63 5.61 8.51 1.81
N ASP A 64 5.10 7.59 2.62
CA ASP A 64 3.66 7.41 2.88
C ASP A 64 3.06 8.52 3.77
N GLY A 65 3.89 9.45 4.26
CA GLY A 65 3.46 10.57 5.10
C GLY A 65 3.04 10.17 6.52
N LEU A 66 3.39 8.95 6.96
CA LEU A 66 3.02 8.42 8.28
C LEU A 66 3.98 8.87 9.37
N VAL A 67 5.23 9.07 9.01
CA VAL A 67 6.28 9.53 9.91
C VAL A 67 7.07 10.69 9.30
N GLU A 68 7.85 11.37 10.10
CA GLU A 68 8.78 12.41 9.67
C GLU A 68 10.12 12.26 10.40
N ALA A 69 11.21 12.39 9.67
CA ALA A 69 12.55 12.43 10.24
C ALA A 69 12.88 13.86 10.67
N ARG A 70 13.19 14.04 11.96
CA ARG A 70 13.66 15.31 12.52
C ARG A 70 15.13 15.23 12.81
N ARG A 71 15.93 16.03 12.11
CA ARG A 71 17.40 16.01 12.22
C ARG A 71 17.84 16.14 13.67
N GLY A 72 18.68 15.21 14.14
CA GLY A 72 19.21 15.18 15.51
C GLY A 72 18.22 14.74 16.60
N LEU A 73 16.93 14.61 16.28
CA LEU A 73 15.89 14.26 17.23
C LEU A 73 15.34 12.83 17.05
N GLY A 74 15.31 12.35 15.80
CA GLY A 74 14.81 11.01 15.46
C GLY A 74 13.63 11.04 14.50
N THR A 75 12.94 9.92 14.39
CA THR A 75 11.76 9.76 13.53
C THR A 75 10.49 9.79 14.39
N PHE A 76 9.52 10.60 14.02
CA PHE A 76 8.29 10.82 14.76
C PHE A 76 7.07 10.47 13.92
N VAL A 77 6.04 9.96 14.56
CA VAL A 77 4.74 9.73 13.93
C VAL A 77 4.11 11.06 13.57
N ARG A 78 3.79 11.24 12.30
CA ARG A 78 3.14 12.44 11.76
C ARG A 78 1.62 12.26 11.69
N ARG A 79 1.16 11.08 11.25
CA ARG A 79 -0.23 10.78 11.01
C ARG A 79 -0.59 9.39 11.54
N GLY A 80 -1.69 9.28 12.26
CA GLY A 80 -2.31 8.01 12.59
C GLY A 80 -3.02 7.42 11.37
N LEU A 81 -3.07 6.10 11.30
CA LEU A 81 -3.85 5.40 10.26
C LEU A 81 -5.29 5.16 10.70
N SER A 82 -5.66 5.69 11.90
CA SER A 82 -6.97 5.61 12.53
C SER A 82 -7.66 4.22 12.40
N THR A 83 -8.44 3.70 13.27
CA THR A 83 -9.40 4.17 14.22
C THR A 83 -10.12 3.00 14.90
N ALA A 84 -9.49 1.84 15.05
CA ALA A 84 -9.97 0.98 16.11
C ALA A 84 -9.11 1.31 17.34
N PRO A 85 -9.61 2.04 18.33
CA PRO A 85 -8.88 2.23 19.57
C PRO A 85 -8.49 0.87 20.12
N ALA A 86 -7.28 0.77 20.69
CA ALA A 86 -6.87 -0.43 21.41
C ALA A 86 -7.89 -0.82 22.50
N ASP A 87 -8.70 0.14 22.92
CA ASP A 87 -9.76 0.04 23.92
C ASP A 87 -11.17 -0.07 23.30
N SER A 88 -11.29 -0.48 22.02
CA SER A 88 -12.63 -0.61 21.43
C SER A 88 -13.32 -1.88 21.94
N PRO A 89 -14.66 -1.85 22.12
CA PRO A 89 -15.42 -3.05 22.46
C PRO A 89 -15.14 -4.24 21.55
N LEU A 90 -14.93 -3.99 20.24
CA LEU A 90 -14.56 -5.00 19.26
C LEU A 90 -13.23 -5.69 19.57
N ARG A 91 -12.30 -4.99 20.22
CA ARG A 91 -11.04 -5.61 20.64
C ARG A 91 -11.30 -6.58 21.78
N THR A 92 -12.09 -6.22 22.76
CA THR A 92 -12.49 -7.08 23.89
C THR A 92 -13.22 -8.32 23.38
N GLU A 93 -14.19 -8.15 22.49
CA GLU A 93 -14.92 -9.26 21.86
C GLU A 93 -13.99 -10.21 21.09
N LEU A 94 -12.99 -9.67 20.39
CA LEU A 94 -11.99 -10.47 19.67
C LEU A 94 -11.06 -11.23 20.63
N ASP A 95 -10.66 -10.61 21.73
CA ASP A 95 -9.84 -11.27 22.75
C ASP A 95 -10.63 -12.44 23.41
N GLU A 96 -11.90 -12.21 23.76
CA GLU A 96 -12.80 -13.27 24.27
C GLU A 96 -13.02 -14.39 23.24
N TRP A 97 -13.14 -14.04 21.96
CA TRP A 97 -13.24 -15.03 20.89
C TRP A 97 -11.95 -15.85 20.75
N ALA A 98 -10.80 -15.22 20.84
CA ALA A 98 -9.50 -15.88 20.75
C ALA A 98 -9.29 -16.85 21.94
N ASP A 99 -9.74 -16.49 23.15
CA ASP A 99 -9.71 -17.37 24.32
C ASP A 99 -10.62 -18.60 24.10
N ARG A 100 -11.83 -18.41 23.58
CA ARG A 100 -12.73 -19.53 23.23
C ARG A 100 -12.15 -20.44 22.15
N ALA A 101 -11.51 -19.88 21.14
CA ALA A 101 -10.83 -20.65 20.09
C ALA A 101 -9.71 -21.53 20.67
N ARG A 102 -8.93 -20.99 21.60
CA ARG A 102 -7.88 -21.73 22.31
C ARG A 102 -8.46 -22.85 23.16
N GLU A 103 -9.55 -22.59 23.89
CA GLU A 103 -10.24 -23.60 24.69
C GLU A 103 -10.85 -24.72 23.82
N ALA A 104 -11.26 -24.39 22.60
CA ALA A 104 -11.72 -25.36 21.60
C ALA A 104 -10.57 -26.18 20.97
N GLY A 105 -9.31 -25.89 21.34
CA GLY A 105 -8.15 -26.63 20.86
C GLY A 105 -7.58 -26.13 19.53
N LEU A 106 -8.03 -24.96 19.01
CA LEU A 106 -7.46 -24.37 17.82
C LEU A 106 -6.08 -23.79 18.15
N ASP A 107 -5.13 -24.07 17.27
CA ASP A 107 -3.82 -23.45 17.34
C ASP A 107 -3.80 -22.09 16.63
N ARG A 108 -2.63 -21.43 16.63
CA ARG A 108 -2.46 -20.12 16.03
C ARG A 108 -2.72 -20.13 14.53
N ASP A 109 -2.34 -21.20 13.85
CA ASP A 109 -2.46 -21.29 12.39
C ASP A 109 -3.92 -21.54 12.01
N ASP A 110 -4.64 -22.37 12.78
CA ASP A 110 -6.09 -22.58 12.64
C ASP A 110 -6.87 -21.27 12.84
N VAL A 111 -6.55 -20.53 13.91
CA VAL A 111 -7.15 -19.22 14.22
C VAL A 111 -6.89 -18.22 13.10
N SER A 112 -5.65 -18.19 12.60
CA SER A 112 -5.27 -17.30 11.50
C SER A 112 -6.02 -17.63 10.20
N ALA A 113 -6.13 -18.92 9.86
CA ALA A 113 -6.85 -19.38 8.67
C ALA A 113 -8.34 -19.06 8.78
N LEU A 114 -8.98 -19.34 9.91
CA LEU A 114 -10.38 -19.05 10.16
C LEU A 114 -10.65 -17.53 10.07
N PHE A 115 -9.79 -16.72 10.69
CA PHE A 115 -9.94 -15.27 10.65
C PHE A 115 -9.76 -14.71 9.24
N THR A 116 -8.81 -15.23 8.47
CA THR A 116 -8.61 -14.85 7.06
C THR A 116 -9.84 -15.17 6.22
N ALA A 117 -10.41 -16.36 6.38
CA ALA A 117 -11.61 -16.77 5.65
C ALA A 117 -12.80 -15.81 5.95
N VAL A 118 -13.01 -15.46 7.22
CA VAL A 118 -14.04 -14.50 7.62
C VAL A 118 -13.78 -13.11 7.04
N LEU A 119 -12.53 -12.64 7.04
CA LEU A 119 -12.19 -11.36 6.42
C LEU A 119 -12.45 -11.37 4.91
N ASP A 120 -12.09 -12.44 4.22
CA ASP A 120 -12.31 -12.57 2.79
C ASP A 120 -13.82 -12.59 2.46
N GLU A 121 -14.62 -13.29 3.24
CA GLU A 121 -16.06 -13.31 3.07
C GLU A 121 -16.71 -11.93 3.25
N HIS A 122 -16.33 -11.20 4.31
CA HIS A 122 -16.98 -9.94 4.64
C HIS A 122 -16.41 -8.70 3.97
N PHE A 123 -15.13 -8.71 3.57
CA PHE A 123 -14.44 -7.52 3.05
C PHE A 123 -14.03 -7.61 1.57
N THR A 124 -14.04 -8.81 0.96
CA THR A 124 -13.72 -8.98 -0.46
C THR A 124 -14.96 -8.89 -1.35
N ALA A 125 -16.15 -9.21 -0.84
CA ALA A 125 -17.42 -9.10 -1.58
C ALA A 125 -17.75 -7.66 -2.05
N GLY A 126 -17.11 -6.63 -1.46
CA GLY A 126 -17.32 -5.22 -1.85
C GLY A 126 -16.47 -4.73 -3.03
N ARG A 127 -15.47 -5.47 -3.48
CA ARG A 127 -14.61 -5.03 -4.60
C ARG A 127 -15.19 -5.33 -5.99
N GLY A 128 -16.11 -6.25 -6.10
CA GLY A 128 -16.71 -6.64 -7.39
C GLY A 128 -17.77 -5.70 -7.93
N GLN A 129 -18.29 -4.74 -7.16
CA GLN A 129 -19.35 -3.84 -7.59
C GLN A 129 -18.89 -2.44 -8.02
N ALA A 130 -17.63 -2.08 -7.80
CA ALA A 130 -17.12 -0.77 -8.19
C ALA A 130 -16.60 -0.71 -9.64
N GLU A 131 -16.38 -1.84 -10.31
CA GLU A 131 -15.85 -1.88 -11.69
C GLU A 131 -16.93 -2.05 -12.77
N ALA A 132 -18.19 -2.29 -12.41
CA ALA A 132 -19.28 -2.52 -13.38
C ALA A 132 -19.98 -1.24 -13.86
N HIS A 133 -19.54 -0.03 -13.43
CA HIS A 133 -20.22 1.23 -13.78
C HIS A 133 -19.37 2.21 -14.62
N SER A 134 -18.33 1.74 -15.28
CA SER A 134 -17.55 2.55 -16.22
C SER A 134 -17.46 1.89 -17.59
N GLN A 135 -18.59 1.69 -18.25
CA GLN A 135 -18.64 1.56 -19.71
C GLN A 135 -19.03 2.91 -20.29
N PRO A 136 -18.19 3.56 -21.08
CA PRO A 136 -18.63 4.70 -21.89
C PRO A 136 -19.51 4.17 -23.03
N GLY A 137 -20.73 4.65 -23.10
CA GLY A 137 -21.70 4.36 -24.12
C GLY A 137 -21.16 4.61 -25.51
N ALA A 138 -21.20 3.57 -26.33
CA ALA A 138 -21.05 3.69 -27.76
C ALA A 138 -22.35 4.31 -28.31
N ASP A 139 -22.26 5.55 -28.67
CA ASP A 139 -23.31 6.22 -29.42
C ASP A 139 -23.25 5.78 -30.89
N ARG A 140 -24.27 5.03 -31.29
CA ARG A 140 -24.58 4.72 -32.67
C ARG A 140 -25.69 5.67 -33.11
N THR A 141 -25.34 6.65 -33.93
CA THR A 141 -26.33 7.25 -34.80
C THR A 141 -25.83 7.25 -36.24
N GLY A 142 -26.55 6.50 -37.02
CA GLY A 142 -26.44 6.44 -38.46
C GLY A 142 -27.06 7.71 -39.11
N GLY A 143 -26.67 7.95 -40.34
CA GLY A 143 -27.26 8.99 -41.16
C GLY A 143 -26.58 9.05 -42.51
N THR A 144 -27.07 8.25 -43.41
CA THR A 144 -27.12 8.39 -44.88
C THR A 144 -26.91 9.79 -45.41
N ASP A 145 -26.16 10.04 -46.46
CA ASP A 145 -26.54 10.06 -47.86
C ASP A 145 -25.71 11.08 -48.67
N ARG A 146 -25.29 10.63 -49.84
CA ARG A 146 -25.22 11.23 -51.14
C ARG A 146 -24.20 12.32 -51.58
N THR A 147 -23.51 11.87 -52.59
CA THR A 147 -23.22 12.49 -53.90
C THR A 147 -22.30 13.70 -54.04
N GLY A 148 -21.37 13.53 -55.01
CA GLY A 148 -20.86 14.60 -55.87
C GLY A 148 -19.34 14.66 -55.91
N GLN A 149 -18.65 13.89 -56.70
CA GLN A 149 -18.22 14.11 -58.07
C GLN A 149 -17.15 15.20 -58.24
N THR A 150 -16.08 14.77 -58.89
CA THR A 150 -15.18 15.43 -59.83
C THR A 150 -14.08 16.38 -59.32
N GLY A 151 -12.88 16.07 -59.80
CA GLY A 151 -11.97 16.99 -60.41
C GLY A 151 -10.53 16.97 -59.90
N ARG A 152 -9.71 16.14 -60.41
CA ARG A 152 -8.64 16.37 -61.40
C ARG A 152 -7.43 17.21 -60.96
N THR A 153 -6.27 16.56 -61.14
CA THR A 153 -4.96 17.13 -61.58
C THR A 153 -4.23 18.02 -60.57
N GLY A 154 -3.00 17.85 -60.30
CA GLY A 154 -1.83 17.51 -61.03
C GLY A 154 -0.58 17.75 -60.20
N SER A 155 0.40 16.99 -60.55
CA SER A 155 1.83 17.31 -60.65
C SER A 155 2.67 17.59 -59.42
N THR A 156 3.51 16.65 -59.20
CA THR A 156 4.94 16.67 -58.77
C THR A 156 5.74 17.63 -59.74
N PRO A 157 7.00 17.98 -59.51
CA PRO A 157 8.01 17.58 -58.52
C PRO A 157 9.06 18.69 -58.16
N HIS A 158 10.17 18.19 -57.63
CA HIS A 158 11.55 18.77 -57.56
C HIS A 158 11.90 19.53 -56.28
N ARG A 159 12.92 19.22 -55.64
CA ARG A 159 14.37 18.91 -55.81
C ARG A 159 15.14 19.62 -54.70
N GLU A 160 15.88 18.87 -54.03
CA GLU A 160 17.34 18.83 -53.85
C GLU A 160 18.05 19.97 -53.08
N HIS A 161 18.99 19.45 -52.35
CA HIS A 161 20.30 20.00 -51.95
C HIS A 161 20.32 20.90 -50.71
N SER A 162 21.24 20.87 -49.81
CA SER A 162 22.61 20.32 -49.75
C SER A 162 23.18 20.69 -48.39
N GLN A 163 23.89 19.79 -47.79
CA GLN A 163 25.24 19.92 -47.23
C GLN A 163 25.70 21.21 -46.52
N GLY A 164 26.42 20.97 -45.44
CA GLY A 164 27.48 21.81 -44.89
C GLY A 164 27.44 21.80 -43.38
N ASP A 165 28.17 21.01 -42.70
CA ASP A 165 29.60 20.87 -42.43
C ASP A 165 30.13 21.93 -41.45
N ALA A 166 30.78 21.38 -40.44
CA ALA A 166 31.89 21.93 -39.69
C ALA A 166 31.72 23.09 -38.68
N SER A 167 31.95 22.87 -37.49
CA SER A 167 33.12 23.02 -36.62
C SER A 167 32.75 22.76 -35.18
#